data_c70e8c5fa2e9e41869d34050a1ebe980
#
_entry.id   c70e8c5fa2e9e41869d34050a1ebe980
#
_cell.length_a   1.000
_cell.length_b   1.000
_cell.length_c   1.000
_cell.angle_alpha   90.00
_cell.angle_beta   90.00
_cell.angle_gamma   90.00
#
_symmetry.space_group_name_H-M   'P 1'
#
loop_
_entity.id
_entity.type
_entity.pdbx_description
1 polymer ?
#
loop_
_entity_poly.entity_id
_entity_poly.type
_entity_poly.pdbx_seq_one_letter_code
_entity_poly.pdbx_strand_id
1 'polypeptide(L)'
;ARGDAEGILAEARRVADSQRERLKAELEVERQRRLDDTAKQIEAETRRALEQIRGEVAELTVIATSKVTGKVLTDEDHRRLIDEAIGDLDFSVLEEGSRN
;
A
#
# COMPACT_ATOMS: atom_id res chain seq x y z
N ALA A 1 -49.45 14.46 32.09
CA ALA A 1 -48.86 15.21 33.19
C ALA A 1 -47.48 15.75 32.79
N ARG A 2 -47.08 16.84 33.36
CA ARG A 2 -45.84 17.54 33.05
C ARG A 2 -44.61 16.67 33.31
N GLY A 3 -44.63 15.90 34.40
CA GLY A 3 -43.57 14.97 34.76
C GLY A 3 -43.39 13.84 33.77
N ASP A 4 -44.47 13.36 33.18
CA ASP A 4 -44.43 12.32 32.17
C ASP A 4 -43.80 12.81 30.85
N ALA A 5 -44.15 14.01 30.44
CA ALA A 5 -43.54 14.63 29.26
C ALA A 5 -42.05 14.87 29.44
N GLU A 6 -41.64 15.34 30.60
CA GLU A 6 -40.23 15.53 30.93
C GLU A 6 -39.44 14.20 30.93
N GLY A 7 -40.08 13.15 31.47
CA GLY A 7 -39.51 11.80 31.45
C GLY A 7 -39.32 11.23 30.04
N ILE A 8 -40.31 11.47 29.18
CA ILE A 8 -40.26 11.02 27.76
C ILE A 8 -39.13 11.77 27.04
N LEU A 9 -39.00 13.10 27.27
CA LEU A 9 -37.92 13.88 26.65
C LEU A 9 -36.54 13.44 27.15
N ALA A 10 -36.41 13.19 28.44
CA ALA A 10 -35.16 12.71 29.03
C ALA A 10 -34.76 11.36 28.44
N GLU A 11 -35.72 10.45 28.32
CA GLU A 11 -35.46 9.13 27.71
C GLU A 11 -35.10 9.25 26.21
N ALA A 12 -35.80 10.11 25.48
CA ALA A 12 -35.50 10.36 24.08
C ALA A 12 -34.08 10.90 23.88
N ARG A 13 -33.64 11.82 24.73
CA ARG A 13 -32.28 12.36 24.74
C ARG A 13 -31.25 11.28 25.06
N ARG A 14 -31.54 10.46 26.07
CA ARG A 14 -30.67 9.35 26.44
C ARG A 14 -30.46 8.38 25.26
N VAL A 15 -31.55 8.01 24.60
CA VAL A 15 -31.49 7.12 23.41
C VAL A 15 -30.71 7.77 22.28
N ALA A 16 -30.99 9.05 22.00
CA ALA A 16 -30.29 9.79 20.94
C ALA A 16 -28.80 9.89 21.24
N ASP A 17 -28.41 10.18 22.47
CA ASP A 17 -26.99 10.25 22.85
C ASP A 17 -26.32 8.88 22.77
N SER A 18 -26.99 7.81 23.17
CA SER A 18 -26.50 6.45 23.07
C SER A 18 -26.27 6.05 21.61
N GLN A 19 -27.21 6.38 20.72
CA GLN A 19 -27.09 6.10 19.29
C GLN A 19 -25.95 6.89 18.68
N ARG A 20 -25.77 8.14 19.10
CA ARG A 20 -24.66 8.98 18.62
C ARG A 20 -23.30 8.40 19.01
N GLU A 21 -23.17 7.95 20.26
CA GLU A 21 -21.94 7.32 20.73
C GLU A 21 -21.66 6.00 20.00
N ARG A 22 -22.68 5.20 19.75
CA ARG A 22 -22.56 3.97 18.96
C ARG A 22 -22.09 4.28 17.54
N LEU A 23 -22.69 5.27 16.90
CA LEU A 23 -22.32 5.68 15.55
C LEU A 23 -20.85 6.14 15.49
N LYS A 24 -20.43 6.94 16.46
CA LYS A 24 -19.03 7.38 16.56
C LYS A 24 -18.08 6.19 16.65
N ALA A 25 -18.42 5.21 17.50
CA ALA A 25 -17.59 4.01 17.66
C ALA A 25 -17.52 3.21 16.37
N GLU A 26 -18.64 3.02 15.68
CA GLU A 26 -18.70 2.29 14.41
C GLU A 26 -17.91 3.02 13.32
N LEU A 27 -18.02 4.34 13.25
CA LEU A 27 -17.25 5.15 12.29
C LEU A 27 -15.75 5.07 12.56
N GLU A 28 -15.34 5.05 13.82
CA GLU A 28 -13.91 4.92 14.18
C GLU A 28 -13.35 3.56 13.76
N VAL A 29 -14.10 2.48 14.00
CA VAL A 29 -13.72 1.14 13.57
C VAL A 29 -13.59 1.09 12.03
N GLU A 30 -14.57 1.64 11.32
CA GLU A 30 -14.57 1.68 9.86
C GLU A 30 -13.41 2.52 9.32
N ARG A 31 -13.14 3.66 9.95
CA ARG A 31 -12.00 4.52 9.58
C ARG A 31 -10.69 3.76 9.71
N GLN A 32 -10.49 3.07 10.82
CA GLN A 32 -9.27 2.30 11.06
C GLN A 32 -9.12 1.17 10.02
N ARG A 33 -10.21 0.48 9.73
CA ARG A 33 -10.23 -0.59 8.71
C ARG A 33 -9.82 -0.06 7.34
N ARG A 34 -10.36 1.09 6.95
CA ARG A 34 -10.04 1.71 5.66
C ARG A 34 -8.59 2.15 5.58
N LEU A 35 -8.05 2.69 6.68
CA LEU A 35 -6.64 3.07 6.73
C LEU A 35 -5.72 1.86 6.60
N ASP A 36 -6.04 0.77 7.29
CA ASP A 36 -5.27 -0.47 7.21
C ASP A 36 -5.33 -1.07 5.80
N ASP A 37 -6.51 -1.10 5.19
CA ASP A 37 -6.68 -1.61 3.82
C ASP A 37 -5.92 -0.75 2.81
N THR A 38 -5.97 0.57 2.96
CA THR A 38 -5.25 1.50 2.09
C THR A 38 -3.74 1.32 2.23
N ALA A 39 -3.24 1.16 3.45
CA ALA A 39 -1.82 0.92 3.68
C ALA A 39 -1.35 -0.38 3.01
N LYS A 40 -2.14 -1.45 3.09
CA LYS A 40 -1.85 -2.71 2.40
C LYS A 40 -1.87 -2.57 0.89
N GLN A 41 -2.82 -1.79 0.36
CA GLN A 41 -2.91 -1.51 -1.07
C GLN A 41 -1.68 -0.77 -1.57
N ILE A 42 -1.26 0.26 -0.86
CA ILE A 42 -0.06 1.05 -1.20
C ILE A 42 1.17 0.15 -1.18
N GLU A 43 1.31 -0.68 -0.16
CA GLU A 43 2.43 -1.62 -0.05
C GLU A 43 2.47 -2.59 -1.24
N ALA A 44 1.32 -3.15 -1.61
CA ALA A 44 1.21 -4.07 -2.74
C ALA A 44 1.52 -3.37 -4.07
N GLU A 45 1.04 -2.15 -4.27
CA GLU A 45 1.31 -1.36 -5.48
C GLU A 45 2.78 -0.99 -5.57
N THR A 46 3.41 -0.64 -4.45
CA THR A 46 4.84 -0.35 -4.39
C THR A 46 5.66 -1.57 -4.78
N ARG A 47 5.32 -2.75 -4.27
CA ARG A 47 6.00 -4.00 -4.66
C ARG A 47 5.88 -4.27 -6.16
N ARG A 48 4.68 -4.09 -6.72
CA ARG A 48 4.46 -4.28 -8.17
C ARG A 48 5.27 -3.29 -8.99
N ALA A 49 5.30 -2.02 -8.57
CA ALA A 49 6.08 -1.00 -9.26
C ALA A 49 7.58 -1.32 -9.23
N LEU A 50 8.11 -1.77 -8.10
CA LEU A 50 9.50 -2.17 -7.97
C LEU A 50 9.84 -3.37 -8.85
N GLU A 51 8.94 -4.37 -8.91
CA GLU A 51 9.12 -5.53 -9.80
C GLU A 51 9.12 -5.11 -11.26
N GLN A 52 8.26 -4.18 -11.64
CA GLN A 52 8.22 -3.64 -13.00
C GLN A 52 9.52 -2.92 -13.34
N ILE A 53 10.03 -2.09 -12.43
CA ILE A 53 11.31 -1.39 -12.61
C ILE A 53 12.45 -2.39 -12.75
N ARG A 54 12.50 -3.41 -11.92
CA ARG A 54 13.51 -4.48 -12.02
C ARG A 54 13.47 -5.15 -13.39
N GLY A 55 12.27 -5.45 -13.87
CA GLY A 55 12.09 -6.05 -15.19
C GLY A 55 12.55 -5.14 -16.32
N GLU A 56 12.25 -3.85 -16.25
CA GLU A 56 12.70 -2.87 -17.25
C GLU A 56 14.21 -2.70 -17.23
N VAL A 57 14.81 -2.64 -16.04
CA VAL A 57 16.28 -2.55 -15.91
C VAL A 57 16.94 -3.81 -16.48
N ALA A 58 16.38 -4.99 -16.18
CA ALA A 58 16.89 -6.24 -16.72
C ALA A 58 16.87 -6.24 -18.26
N GLU A 59 15.76 -5.83 -18.85
CA GLU A 59 15.60 -5.76 -20.30
C GLU A 59 16.58 -4.76 -20.93
N LEU A 60 16.67 -3.56 -20.38
CA LEU A 60 17.58 -2.52 -20.86
C LEU A 60 19.05 -2.95 -20.72
N THR A 61 19.40 -3.63 -19.65
CA THR A 61 20.75 -4.14 -19.42
C THR A 61 21.16 -5.12 -20.52
N VAL A 62 20.28 -6.05 -20.86
CA VAL A 62 20.53 -7.03 -21.94
C VAL A 62 20.67 -6.32 -23.29
N ILE A 63 19.75 -5.42 -23.61
CA ILE A 63 19.78 -4.67 -24.87
C ILE A 63 21.08 -3.86 -24.98
N ALA A 64 21.42 -3.09 -23.95
CA ALA A 64 22.61 -2.25 -23.95
C ALA A 64 23.89 -3.07 -24.08
N THR A 65 23.99 -4.16 -23.34
CA THR A 65 25.16 -5.04 -23.37
C THR A 65 25.32 -5.69 -24.75
N SER A 66 24.22 -6.17 -25.35
CA SER A 66 24.22 -6.75 -26.70
C SER A 66 24.70 -5.75 -27.76
N LYS A 67 24.26 -4.50 -27.63
CA LYS A 67 24.68 -3.43 -28.56
C LYS A 67 26.16 -3.07 -28.42
N VAL A 68 26.65 -3.01 -27.18
CA VAL A 68 28.05 -2.64 -26.92
C VAL A 68 29.01 -3.78 -27.30
N THR A 69 28.67 -5.01 -26.98
CA THR A 69 29.53 -6.15 -27.25
C THR A 69 29.43 -6.66 -28.69
N GLY A 70 28.30 -6.36 -29.36
CA GLY A 70 28.02 -6.90 -30.71
C GLY A 70 27.81 -8.40 -30.72
N LYS A 71 27.62 -9.01 -29.57
CA LYS A 71 27.46 -10.45 -29.43
C LYS A 71 26.06 -10.82 -28.96
N VAL A 72 25.55 -11.95 -29.42
CA VAL A 72 24.35 -12.56 -28.84
C VAL A 72 24.78 -13.21 -27.53
N LEU A 73 24.18 -12.79 -26.44
CA LEU A 73 24.47 -13.27 -25.10
C LEU A 73 23.78 -14.62 -24.86
N THR A 74 24.44 -15.49 -24.10
CA THR A 74 23.82 -16.74 -23.65
C THR A 74 22.85 -16.46 -22.50
N ASP A 75 21.97 -17.41 -22.19
CA ASP A 75 21.05 -17.26 -21.04
C ASP A 75 21.81 -17.09 -19.73
N GLU A 76 22.96 -17.74 -19.59
CA GLU A 76 23.80 -17.59 -18.41
C GLU A 76 24.38 -16.17 -18.30
N ASP A 77 24.85 -15.62 -19.43
CA ASP A 77 25.32 -14.22 -19.48
C ASP A 77 24.23 -13.25 -19.13
N HIS A 78 23.00 -13.45 -19.64
CA HIS A 78 21.83 -12.64 -19.31
C HIS A 78 21.58 -12.63 -17.82
N ARG A 79 21.57 -13.81 -17.19
CA ARG A 79 21.33 -13.95 -15.76
C ARG A 79 22.36 -13.21 -14.94
N ARG A 80 23.64 -13.37 -15.27
CA ARG A 80 24.74 -12.71 -14.56
C ARG A 80 24.65 -11.20 -14.64
N LEU A 81 24.43 -10.66 -15.84
CA LEU A 81 24.33 -9.21 -16.07
C LEU A 81 23.12 -8.60 -15.37
N ILE A 82 21.99 -9.29 -15.42
CA ILE A 82 20.76 -8.87 -14.76
C ILE A 82 20.96 -8.84 -13.24
N ASP A 83 21.56 -9.88 -12.67
CA ASP A 83 21.80 -9.96 -11.23
C ASP A 83 22.75 -8.86 -10.77
N GLU A 84 23.80 -8.56 -11.54
CA GLU A 84 24.71 -7.47 -11.23
C GLU A 84 24.01 -6.11 -11.30
N ALA A 85 23.23 -5.85 -12.35
CA ALA A 85 22.53 -4.59 -12.52
C ALA A 85 21.51 -4.35 -11.42
N ILE A 86 20.75 -5.37 -11.07
CA ILE A 86 19.76 -5.28 -10.00
C ILE A 86 20.44 -5.17 -8.63
N GLY A 87 21.56 -5.87 -8.43
CA GLY A 87 22.35 -5.80 -7.21
C GLY A 87 22.91 -4.40 -6.94
N ASP A 88 23.20 -3.65 -8.01
CA ASP A 88 23.70 -2.28 -7.90
C ASP A 88 22.60 -1.25 -7.61
N LEU A 89 21.32 -1.64 -7.78
CA LEU A 89 20.19 -0.76 -7.49
C LEU A 89 19.80 -0.87 -6.01
N ASP A 90 19.53 0.29 -5.40
CA ASP A 90 19.07 0.36 -4.01
C ASP A 90 17.62 0.84 -3.96
N PHE A 91 16.72 -0.08 -3.69
CA PHE A 91 15.30 0.20 -3.53
C PHE A 91 14.87 0.37 -2.06
N SER A 92 15.81 0.29 -1.12
CA SER A 92 15.51 0.30 0.32
C SER A 92 14.76 1.56 0.76
N VAL A 93 15.11 2.72 0.19
CA VAL A 93 14.46 4.01 0.49
C VAL A 93 12.98 3.98 0.10
N LEU A 94 12.65 3.38 -1.06
CA LEU A 94 11.27 3.29 -1.54
C LEU A 94 10.47 2.28 -0.72
N GLU A 95 11.07 1.17 -0.35
CA GLU A 95 10.44 0.15 0.49
C GLU A 95 10.18 0.69 1.90
N GLU A 96 11.11 1.44 2.49
CA GLU A 96 10.93 2.13 3.77
C GLU A 96 9.81 3.17 3.69
N GLY A 97 9.76 3.94 2.61
CA GLY A 97 8.71 4.93 2.38
C GLY A 97 7.32 4.30 2.34
N SER A 98 7.16 3.11 1.79
CA SER A 98 5.88 2.42 1.70
C SER A 98 5.41 1.83 3.03
N ARG A 99 6.31 1.58 3.98
CA ARG A 99 6.01 1.04 5.30
C ARG A 99 5.55 2.10 6.30
N ASN A 100 5.91 3.33 6.06
CA ASN A 100 5.54 4.46 6.89
C ASN A 100 4.29 5.15 6.37
#